data_569265f33a8bc72dd04d9f91dd181dbd
#
_entry.id   569265f33a8bc72dd04d9f91dd181dbd
#
_cell.length_a   1.000
_cell.length_b   1.000
_cell.length_c   1.000
_cell.angle_alpha   90.00
_cell.angle_beta   90.00
_cell.angle_gamma   90.00
#
_symmetry.space_group_name_H-M   'P 1'
#
loop_
_entity.id
_entity.type
_entity.pdbx_description
1 polymer ?
#
loop_
_entity_poly.entity_id
_entity_poly.type
_entity_poly.pdbx_seq_one_letter_code
_entity_poly.pdbx_strand_id
1 'polypeptide(L)'
;MSVITDPIADMLTRIRNANTANHDIVDIPASRTKVAVAQILKDEGFINEYERLNEGPQGTLRLKLKYGPNKEKIITGLRRISRPGLRVYTNKTEIPRVLGGLGLVIMSTSRGIMSGRRAKKEGCGGEVLAYVW
;
A
#
# COMPACT_ATOMS: atom_id res chain seq x y z
N MET A 1 29.23 -6.49 0.63
CA MET A 1 28.26 -5.70 -0.15
C MET A 1 26.95 -5.63 0.60
N SER A 2 26.47 -4.44 0.86
CA SER A 2 25.19 -4.28 1.51
C SER A 2 24.07 -4.40 0.49
N VAL A 3 23.01 -5.14 0.83
CA VAL A 3 21.83 -5.24 0.01
C VAL A 3 20.76 -4.34 0.63
N ILE A 4 20.32 -3.36 -0.14
CA ILE A 4 19.22 -2.51 0.29
C ILE A 4 17.91 -3.22 -0.08
N THR A 5 17.10 -3.51 0.93
CA THR A 5 15.80 -4.13 0.72
C THR A 5 14.69 -3.11 0.89
N ASP A 6 13.65 -3.23 0.10
CA ASP A 6 12.45 -2.40 0.22
C ASP A 6 11.22 -3.32 0.21
N PRO A 7 10.81 -3.81 1.38
CA PRO A 7 9.67 -4.72 1.49
C PRO A 7 8.36 -4.12 0.97
N ILE A 8 8.18 -2.81 1.11
CA ILE A 8 6.98 -2.14 0.60
C ILE A 8 7.00 -2.12 -0.92
N ALA A 9 8.14 -1.79 -1.54
CA ALA A 9 8.27 -1.82 -3.00
C ALA A 9 8.02 -3.23 -3.54
N ASP A 10 8.53 -4.26 -2.86
CA ASP A 10 8.29 -5.65 -3.22
C ASP A 10 6.79 -5.98 -3.15
N MET A 11 6.11 -5.57 -2.08
CA MET A 11 4.67 -5.74 -1.93
C MET A 11 3.90 -5.10 -3.09
N LEU A 12 4.22 -3.84 -3.41
CA LEU A 12 3.56 -3.12 -4.50
C LEU A 12 3.81 -3.80 -5.85
N THR A 13 5.02 -4.29 -6.08
CA THR A 13 5.37 -5.00 -7.31
C THR A 13 4.56 -6.30 -7.44
N ARG A 14 4.45 -7.07 -6.35
CA ARG A 14 3.65 -8.31 -6.34
C ARG A 14 2.18 -8.03 -6.64
N ILE A 15 1.62 -6.99 -6.03
CA ILE A 15 0.24 -6.57 -6.29
C ILE A 15 0.09 -6.14 -7.76
N ARG A 16 1.02 -5.34 -8.27
CA ARG A 16 1.00 -4.87 -9.67
C ARG A 16 1.02 -6.04 -10.64
N ASN A 17 1.92 -7.00 -10.43
CA ASN A 17 2.05 -8.16 -11.32
C ASN A 17 0.80 -9.03 -11.30
N ALA A 18 0.25 -9.30 -10.11
CA ALA A 18 -0.99 -10.06 -9.96
C ALA A 18 -2.17 -9.35 -10.61
N ASN A 19 -2.25 -8.03 -10.43
CA ASN A 19 -3.30 -7.21 -11.02
C ASN A 19 -3.23 -7.21 -12.56
N THR A 20 -2.02 -7.09 -13.11
CA THR A 20 -1.81 -7.12 -14.56
C THR A 20 -2.22 -8.47 -15.15
N ALA A 21 -1.95 -9.57 -14.44
CA ALA A 21 -2.30 -10.93 -14.87
C ALA A 21 -3.76 -11.32 -14.52
N ASN A 22 -4.53 -10.40 -13.94
CA ASN A 22 -5.90 -10.64 -13.47
C ASN A 22 -6.02 -11.80 -12.47
N HIS A 23 -5.01 -11.97 -11.62
CA HIS A 23 -5.07 -12.95 -10.54
C HIS A 23 -6.02 -12.47 -9.44
N ASP A 24 -6.80 -13.37 -8.88
CA ASP A 24 -7.72 -13.05 -7.77
C ASP A 24 -6.99 -12.94 -6.43
N ILE A 25 -5.88 -13.64 -6.28
CA ILE A 25 -5.13 -13.77 -5.03
C ILE A 25 -3.66 -13.49 -5.27
N VAL A 26 -3.04 -12.77 -4.32
CA VAL A 26 -1.59 -12.60 -4.28
C VAL A 26 -1.09 -12.86 -2.87
N ASP A 27 -0.03 -13.67 -2.76
CA ASP A 27 0.60 -14.00 -1.48
C ASP A 27 1.91 -13.23 -1.33
N ILE A 28 2.11 -12.66 -0.16
CA ILE A 28 3.24 -11.79 0.15
C ILE A 28 3.79 -12.21 1.51
N PRO A 29 5.13 -12.23 1.72
CA PRO A 29 5.67 -12.43 3.06
C PRO A 29 5.09 -11.40 4.02
N ALA A 30 4.58 -11.85 5.17
CA ALA A 30 3.88 -10.99 6.11
C ALA A 30 4.81 -10.11 6.93
N SER A 31 4.33 -8.93 7.31
CA SER A 31 4.94 -8.06 8.31
C SER A 31 3.85 -7.13 8.85
N ARG A 32 4.10 -6.51 10.00
CA ARG A 32 3.15 -5.55 10.58
C ARG A 32 2.87 -4.39 9.63
N THR A 33 3.92 -3.87 8.99
CA THR A 33 3.81 -2.77 8.05
C THR A 33 2.95 -3.15 6.85
N LYS A 34 3.19 -4.34 6.28
CA LYS A 34 2.43 -4.81 5.11
C LYS A 34 0.97 -5.08 5.46
N VAL A 35 0.69 -5.60 6.65
CA VAL A 35 -0.69 -5.79 7.13
C VAL A 35 -1.40 -4.45 7.25
N ALA A 36 -0.72 -3.43 7.79
CA ALA A 36 -1.29 -2.08 7.90
C ALA A 36 -1.59 -1.49 6.52
N VAL A 37 -0.70 -1.68 5.55
CA VAL A 37 -0.93 -1.24 4.16
C VAL A 37 -2.13 -1.96 3.55
N ALA A 38 -2.23 -3.28 3.77
CA ALA A 38 -3.36 -4.06 3.26
C ALA A 38 -4.69 -3.58 3.85
N GLN A 39 -4.71 -3.24 5.14
CA GLN A 39 -5.91 -2.71 5.79
C GLN A 39 -6.36 -1.39 5.13
N ILE A 40 -5.41 -0.51 4.82
CA ILE A 40 -5.71 0.75 4.15
C ILE A 40 -6.26 0.49 2.74
N LEU A 41 -5.65 -0.42 1.99
CA LEU A 41 -6.12 -0.77 0.65
C LEU A 41 -7.55 -1.31 0.69
N LYS A 42 -7.86 -2.13 1.69
CA LYS A 42 -9.22 -2.66 1.89
C LYS A 42 -10.20 -1.53 2.23
N ASP A 43 -9.86 -0.70 3.20
CA ASP A 43 -10.72 0.39 3.67
C ASP A 43 -11.02 1.41 2.56
N GLU A 44 -10.05 1.64 1.67
CA GLU A 44 -10.21 2.56 0.54
C GLU A 44 -10.81 1.89 -0.71
N GLY A 45 -11.13 0.61 -0.63
CA GLY A 45 -11.84 -0.11 -1.68
C GLY A 45 -10.98 -0.58 -2.85
N PHE A 46 -9.66 -0.68 -2.67
CA PHE A 46 -8.75 -1.17 -3.71
C PHE A 46 -8.60 -2.67 -3.73
N ILE A 47 -8.84 -3.33 -2.60
CA ILE A 47 -8.85 -4.80 -2.52
C ILE A 47 -10.13 -5.25 -1.79
N ASN A 48 -10.52 -6.50 -1.99
CA ASN A 48 -11.71 -7.06 -1.34
C ASN A 48 -11.46 -7.44 0.11
N GLU A 49 -10.35 -8.15 0.35
CA GLU A 49 -10.06 -8.72 1.67
C GLU A 49 -8.59 -9.07 1.77
N TYR A 50 -8.12 -9.26 2.98
CA TYR A 50 -6.81 -9.84 3.25
C TYR A 50 -6.88 -10.77 4.45
N GLU A 51 -5.93 -11.70 4.54
CA GLU A 51 -5.79 -12.56 5.72
C GLU A 51 -4.31 -12.87 5.94
N ARG A 52 -3.95 -13.08 7.21
CA ARG A 52 -2.60 -13.50 7.56
C ARG A 52 -2.61 -14.98 7.85
N LEU A 53 -1.79 -15.75 7.14
CA LEU A 53 -1.64 -17.18 7.28
C LEU A 53 -0.32 -17.50 7.98
N ASN A 54 -0.33 -18.54 8.82
CA ASN A 54 0.89 -19.01 9.50
C ASN A 54 1.67 -19.98 8.61
N GLU A 55 2.00 -19.53 7.41
CA GLU A 55 2.76 -20.30 6.43
C GLU A 55 4.10 -19.63 6.18
N GLY A 56 5.17 -20.43 6.11
CA GLY A 56 6.51 -19.91 5.93
C GLY A 56 7.13 -19.33 7.21
N PRO A 57 8.39 -18.87 7.13
CA PRO A 57 9.14 -18.44 8.33
C PRO A 57 8.55 -17.23 9.04
N GLN A 58 7.94 -16.29 8.32
CA GLN A 58 7.41 -15.05 8.89
C GLN A 58 5.90 -14.92 8.75
N GLY A 59 5.25 -15.95 8.19
CA GLY A 59 3.85 -15.91 7.84
C GLY A 59 3.63 -15.35 6.43
N THR A 60 2.45 -15.58 5.92
CA THR A 60 2.05 -15.13 4.58
C THR A 60 0.85 -14.19 4.70
N LEU A 61 0.92 -13.07 4.03
CA LEU A 61 -0.20 -12.14 3.88
C LEU A 61 -0.84 -12.40 2.52
N ARG A 62 -2.09 -12.87 2.56
CA ARG A 62 -2.85 -13.16 1.34
C ARG A 62 -3.83 -12.04 1.08
N LEU A 63 -3.73 -11.42 -0.09
CA LEU A 63 -4.65 -10.37 -0.52
C LEU A 63 -5.60 -10.92 -1.56
N LYS A 64 -6.88 -10.58 -1.43
CA LYS A 64 -7.89 -10.87 -2.43
C LYS A 64 -8.13 -9.60 -3.23
N LEU A 65 -7.67 -9.60 -4.48
CA LEU A 65 -7.74 -8.44 -5.35
C LEU A 65 -9.18 -8.20 -5.82
N LYS A 66 -9.47 -6.96 -6.16
CA LYS A 66 -10.80 -6.54 -6.56
C LYS A 66 -10.80 -6.17 -8.03
N TYR A 67 -11.85 -6.61 -8.73
CA TYR A 67 -12.05 -6.28 -10.14
C TYR A 67 -13.51 -5.84 -10.36
N GLY A 68 -13.75 -5.09 -11.41
CA GLY A 68 -15.10 -4.72 -11.84
C GLY A 68 -15.83 -5.88 -12.52
N PRO A 69 -17.09 -5.67 -12.94
CA PRO A 69 -17.93 -6.74 -13.48
C PRO A 69 -17.36 -7.47 -14.69
N ASN A 70 -16.57 -6.79 -15.52
CA ASN A 70 -15.95 -7.36 -16.72
C ASN A 70 -14.44 -7.55 -16.54
N LYS A 71 -13.99 -7.90 -15.33
CA LYS A 71 -12.58 -8.02 -14.99
C LYS A 71 -11.82 -6.70 -15.17
N GLU A 72 -12.50 -5.57 -15.04
CA GLU A 72 -11.89 -4.26 -15.09
C GLU A 72 -11.01 -4.05 -13.87
N LYS A 73 -9.82 -3.49 -14.07
CA LYS A 73 -8.89 -3.27 -12.99
C LYS A 73 -9.34 -2.11 -12.10
N ILE A 74 -9.50 -2.37 -10.81
CA ILE A 74 -9.77 -1.33 -9.82
C ILE A 74 -8.47 -0.57 -9.53
N ILE A 75 -7.35 -1.30 -9.36
CA ILE A 75 -6.05 -0.68 -9.22
C ILE A 75 -5.49 -0.38 -10.61
N THR A 76 -5.30 0.91 -10.92
CA THR A 76 -4.74 1.35 -12.20
C THR A 76 -3.24 1.59 -12.10
N GLY A 77 -2.76 2.03 -10.93
CA GLY A 77 -1.35 2.28 -10.72
C GLY A 77 -0.96 2.19 -9.26
N LEU A 78 0.32 1.84 -9.04
CA LEU A 78 0.95 1.79 -7.73
C LEU A 78 2.34 2.38 -7.90
N ARG A 79 2.68 3.35 -7.04
CA ARG A 79 3.98 4.00 -7.11
C ARG A 79 4.62 4.12 -5.73
N ARG A 80 5.82 3.59 -5.59
CA ARG A 80 6.64 3.79 -4.40
C ARG A 80 7.19 5.21 -4.42
N ILE A 81 6.98 5.97 -3.35
CA ILE A 81 7.43 7.36 -3.25
C ILE A 81 8.70 7.45 -2.40
N SER A 82 8.60 7.20 -1.10
CA SER A 82 9.76 7.17 -0.21
C SER A 82 10.52 5.86 -0.39
N ARG A 83 11.84 5.91 -0.45
CA ARG A 83 12.69 4.74 -0.67
C ARG A 83 13.79 4.72 0.40
N PRO A 84 14.39 3.56 0.68
CA PRO A 84 15.46 3.49 1.69
C PRO A 84 16.61 4.49 1.45
N GLY A 85 16.97 4.76 0.19
CA GLY A 85 18.03 5.71 -0.15
C GLY A 85 17.55 7.14 -0.37
N LEU A 86 16.24 7.37 -0.38
CA LEU A 86 15.66 8.69 -0.64
C LEU A 86 14.30 8.79 0.05
N ARG A 87 14.31 9.23 1.30
CA ARG A 87 13.08 9.37 2.09
C ARG A 87 12.35 10.66 1.71
N VAL A 88 11.02 10.57 1.61
CA VAL A 88 10.15 11.69 1.26
C VAL A 88 9.18 11.94 2.41
N TYR A 89 9.25 13.14 2.99
CA TYR A 89 8.40 13.53 4.12
C TYR A 89 7.51 14.70 3.71
N THR A 90 6.40 14.82 4.39
CA THR A 90 5.50 15.97 4.23
C THR A 90 4.97 16.41 5.59
N ASN A 91 4.66 17.69 5.73
CA ASN A 91 3.95 18.18 6.90
C ASN A 91 2.43 18.01 6.70
N LYS A 92 1.67 18.24 7.77
CA LYS A 92 0.21 18.05 7.77
C LYS A 92 -0.54 18.96 6.80
N THR A 93 0.06 20.08 6.39
CA THR A 93 -0.60 21.05 5.50
C THR A 93 -0.28 20.81 4.02
N GLU A 94 0.73 19.98 3.73
CA GLU A 94 1.21 19.78 2.37
C GLU A 94 1.10 18.31 1.91
N ILE A 95 0.18 17.55 2.52
CA ILE A 95 -0.03 16.15 2.13
C ILE A 95 -0.49 16.10 0.67
N PRO A 96 0.20 15.33 -0.19
CA PRO A 96 -0.14 15.26 -1.61
C PRO A 96 -1.54 14.73 -1.87
N ARG A 97 -2.09 15.11 -3.01
CA ARG A 97 -3.35 14.56 -3.51
C ARG A 97 -3.06 13.83 -4.81
N VAL A 98 -3.56 12.61 -4.91
CA VAL A 98 -3.43 11.79 -6.11
C VAL A 98 -4.74 11.87 -6.88
N LEU A 99 -4.66 12.19 -8.17
CA LEU A 99 -5.84 12.33 -9.05
C LEU A 99 -6.95 13.19 -8.42
N GLY A 100 -6.59 14.36 -7.91
CA GLY A 100 -7.56 15.29 -7.32
C GLY A 100 -8.26 14.76 -6.08
N GLY A 101 -7.65 13.79 -5.39
CA GLY A 101 -8.23 13.18 -4.19
C GLY A 101 -8.92 11.84 -4.43
N LEU A 102 -9.01 11.38 -5.69
CA LEU A 102 -9.58 10.08 -6.03
C LEU A 102 -8.62 8.93 -5.75
N GLY A 103 -7.32 9.20 -5.79
CA GLY A 103 -6.31 8.21 -5.47
C GLY A 103 -5.98 8.19 -3.98
N LEU A 104 -5.17 7.22 -3.60
CA LEU A 104 -4.78 6.97 -2.22
C LEU A 104 -3.33 7.34 -1.99
N VAL A 105 -3.05 8.06 -0.91
CA VAL A 105 -1.70 8.29 -0.39
C VAL A 105 -1.55 7.43 0.86
N ILE A 106 -0.52 6.60 0.91
CA ILE A 106 -0.19 5.79 2.10
C ILE A 106 0.96 6.46 2.82
N MET A 107 0.78 6.74 4.10
CA MET A 107 1.76 7.46 4.92
C MET A 107 2.16 6.69 6.16
N SER A 108 3.38 6.91 6.60
CA SER A 108 3.88 6.46 7.91
C SER A 108 4.00 7.70 8.81
N THR A 109 3.21 7.73 9.87
CA THR A 109 3.17 8.85 10.81
C THR A 109 3.59 8.39 12.21
N SER A 110 3.75 9.33 13.14
CA SER A 110 4.02 9.02 14.54
C SER A 110 2.89 8.20 15.18
N ARG A 111 1.71 8.22 14.59
CA ARG A 111 0.53 7.47 15.06
C ARG A 111 0.30 6.18 14.28
N GLY A 112 1.26 5.79 13.43
CA GLY A 112 1.19 4.57 12.65
C GLY A 112 1.01 4.82 11.16
N ILE A 113 0.81 3.74 10.43
CA ILE A 113 0.59 3.78 8.98
C ILE A 113 -0.88 4.06 8.73
N MET A 114 -1.14 5.06 7.90
CA MET A 114 -2.50 5.50 7.60
C MET A 114 -2.59 6.13 6.21
N SER A 115 -3.82 6.36 5.75
CA SER A 115 -4.04 7.11 4.51
C SER A 115 -3.69 8.59 4.72
N GLY A 116 -3.31 9.27 3.64
CA GLY A 116 -3.05 10.71 3.69
C GLY A 116 -4.28 11.50 4.13
N ARG A 117 -5.46 11.02 3.74
CA ARG A 117 -6.73 11.65 4.13
C ARG A 117 -6.94 11.59 5.65
N ARG A 118 -6.65 10.44 6.24
CA ARG A 118 -6.71 10.26 7.69
C ARG A 118 -5.64 11.08 8.41
N ALA A 119 -4.41 11.09 7.87
CA ALA A 119 -3.30 11.87 8.44
C ALA A 119 -3.65 13.35 8.48
N LYS A 120 -4.25 13.87 7.42
CA LYS A 120 -4.72 15.27 7.36
C LYS A 120 -5.78 15.53 8.42
N LYS A 121 -6.74 14.62 8.56
CA LYS A 121 -7.82 14.73 9.55
C LYS A 121 -7.29 14.72 10.98
N GLU A 122 -6.28 13.90 11.26
CA GLU A 122 -5.67 13.78 12.58
C GLU A 122 -4.57 14.84 12.83
N GLY A 123 -4.26 15.66 11.82
CA GLY A 123 -3.24 16.68 11.92
C GLY A 123 -1.83 16.14 12.00
N CYS A 124 -1.55 15.04 11.31
CA CYS A 124 -0.23 14.38 11.30
C CYS A 124 0.45 14.53 9.95
N GLY A 125 1.71 14.96 9.97
CA GLY A 125 2.60 14.80 8.84
C GLY A 125 3.37 13.49 8.98
N GLY A 126 4.22 13.17 8.03
CA GLY A 126 5.04 11.96 8.10
C GLY A 126 5.69 11.62 6.78
N GLU A 127 6.10 10.36 6.67
CA GLU A 127 6.73 9.83 5.48
C GLU A 127 5.65 9.40 4.46
N VAL A 128 5.83 9.83 3.22
CA VAL A 128 4.94 9.43 2.13
C VAL A 128 5.46 8.13 1.54
N LEU A 129 4.78 7.02 1.82
CA LEU A 129 5.24 5.69 1.41
C LEU A 129 4.94 5.38 -0.05
N ALA A 130 3.71 5.61 -0.47
CA ALA A 130 3.27 5.19 -1.81
C ALA A 130 2.00 5.92 -2.24
N TYR A 131 1.77 5.91 -3.55
CA TYR A 131 0.51 6.32 -4.15
C TYR A 131 -0.16 5.10 -4.78
N VAL A 132 -1.48 5.02 -4.69
CA VAL A 132 -2.30 3.99 -5.32
C VAL A 132 -3.50 4.67 -5.98
N TRP A 133 -3.79 4.30 -7.21
CA TRP A 133 -4.94 4.85 -7.92
C TRP A 133 -5.54 3.87 -8.91
#